data_ac11ef85c441b1e9a3686fb57476d24e
#
_entry.id   ac11ef85c441b1e9a3686fb57476d24e
#
_cell.length_a   1.000
_cell.length_b   1.000
_cell.length_c   1.000
_cell.angle_alpha   90.00
_cell.angle_beta   90.00
_cell.angle_gamma   90.00
#
_symmetry.space_group_name_H-M   'P 1'
#
loop_
_entity.id
_entity.type
_entity.pdbx_description
1 polymer ?
#
loop_
_entity_poly.entity_id
_entity_poly.type
_entity_poly.pdbx_seq_one_letter_code
_entity_poly.pdbx_strand_id
1 'polypeptide(L)'
;MGWNEAIKLRSASLPALCLLYVTCALDASGAASYAKEAVITETAGTVRIAADSPRPLEQVLNALQSKYGWIVNYEDPQYVSAVDVIKASSDSQVPSGGSFTFEFSSAAPDEGKTLRQLVDTYNKSKNPGHFELRHTADGGFNVVGTAGHSDKGEIVEQQAPFDLALTLSNKEQTIDETVTRICAEVSRQSRSNVVLAISPRKILFQNRVALGGNKVAARELLSKSLGATHGKIYWRLLFDPESKNYYLNLHLVHGV
;
A
#
# COMPACT_ATOMS: atom_id res chain seq x y z
N MET A 1 57.55 -5.25 65.40
CA MET A 1 58.16 -6.13 64.40
C MET A 1 57.35 -6.04 63.16
N GLY A 2 57.85 -5.26 62.20
CA GLY A 2 57.16 -5.02 60.94
C GLY A 2 57.63 -5.98 59.85
N TRP A 3 56.84 -6.15 58.90
CA TRP A 3 57.26 -6.54 57.54
C TRP A 3 56.38 -5.82 56.53
N ASN A 4 56.98 -4.87 55.80
CA ASN A 4 56.49 -4.25 54.56
C ASN A 4 56.84 -5.21 53.42
N GLU A 5 55.85 -5.65 52.67
CA GLU A 5 56.09 -6.16 51.33
C GLU A 5 55.40 -5.27 50.27
N ALA A 6 56.24 -4.64 49.49
CA ALA A 6 55.85 -3.82 48.34
C ALA A 6 55.50 -4.71 47.14
N ILE A 7 54.24 -4.69 46.72
CA ILE A 7 53.80 -5.35 45.50
C ILE A 7 54.13 -4.43 44.30
N LYS A 8 55.07 -4.88 43.47
CA LYS A 8 55.39 -4.30 42.18
C LYS A 8 54.30 -4.61 41.17
N LEU A 9 53.49 -3.63 40.78
CA LEU A 9 52.60 -3.67 39.63
C LEU A 9 53.46 -3.67 38.35
N ARG A 10 53.44 -4.80 37.65
CA ARG A 10 53.93 -4.88 36.27
C ARG A 10 52.87 -4.33 35.34
N SER A 11 53.16 -3.26 34.60
CA SER A 11 52.41 -2.74 33.50
C SER A 11 52.43 -3.74 32.34
N ALA A 12 51.28 -4.42 32.09
CA ALA A 12 51.07 -5.17 30.88
C ALA A 12 50.47 -4.24 29.81
N SER A 13 51.24 -4.00 28.80
CA SER A 13 50.80 -3.29 27.57
C SER A 13 49.80 -4.20 26.83
N LEU A 14 48.54 -3.74 26.74
CA LEU A 14 47.52 -4.36 25.86
C LEU A 14 47.80 -3.89 24.41
N PRO A 15 47.82 -4.81 23.45
CA PRO A 15 47.85 -4.42 22.04
C PRO A 15 46.48 -3.81 21.63
N ALA A 16 46.54 -2.65 20.97
CA ALA A 16 45.43 -2.00 20.36
C ALA A 16 44.82 -2.89 19.25
N LEU A 17 43.67 -3.48 19.55
CA LEU A 17 42.87 -4.21 18.57
C LEU A 17 42.15 -3.18 17.71
N CYS A 18 42.70 -2.86 16.53
CA CYS A 18 42.02 -2.09 15.49
C CYS A 18 40.82 -2.89 14.99
N LEU A 19 39.62 -2.63 15.51
CA LEU A 19 38.37 -3.07 14.90
C LEU A 19 38.15 -2.25 13.62
N LEU A 20 38.49 -2.84 12.47
CA LEU A 20 38.03 -2.37 11.18
C LEU A 20 36.51 -2.58 11.13
N TYR A 21 35.73 -1.51 11.37
CA TYR A 21 34.35 -1.45 10.99
C TYR A 21 34.29 -1.33 9.47
N VAL A 22 34.10 -2.44 8.80
CA VAL A 22 33.62 -2.46 7.40
C VAL A 22 32.15 -2.04 7.44
N THR A 23 31.89 -0.75 7.28
CA THR A 23 30.54 -0.27 6.97
C THR A 23 30.24 -0.71 5.55
N CYS A 24 29.55 -1.86 5.40
CA CYS A 24 28.81 -2.13 4.19
C CYS A 24 27.69 -1.09 4.10
N ALA A 25 27.96 0.01 3.43
CA ALA A 25 26.93 0.86 2.90
C ALA A 25 26.18 0.03 1.85
N LEU A 26 25.06 -0.56 2.27
CA LEU A 26 24.06 -1.07 1.33
C LEU A 26 23.52 0.15 0.60
N ASP A 27 24.02 0.34 -0.61
CA ASP A 27 23.45 1.27 -1.57
C ASP A 27 22.01 0.83 -1.89
N ALA A 28 21.06 1.31 -1.08
CA ALA A 28 19.62 1.19 -1.32
C ALA A 28 19.14 2.21 -2.37
N SER A 29 20.01 2.59 -3.31
CA SER A 29 19.72 3.63 -4.30
C SER A 29 19.02 3.14 -5.56
N GLY A 30 18.59 1.87 -5.63
CA GLY A 30 17.98 1.32 -6.85
C GLY A 30 16.45 1.45 -6.99
N ALA A 31 15.68 1.74 -5.94
CA ALA A 31 14.23 1.64 -5.98
C ALA A 31 13.44 2.95 -5.83
N ALA A 32 14.10 4.10 -5.69
CA ALA A 32 13.42 5.36 -5.34
C ALA A 32 13.12 6.30 -6.52
N SER A 33 13.35 5.92 -7.78
CA SER A 33 13.36 6.88 -8.90
C SER A 33 12.03 7.04 -9.67
N TYR A 34 10.93 6.34 -9.33
CA TYR A 34 9.73 6.32 -10.20
C TYR A 34 8.46 6.94 -9.61
N ALA A 35 8.46 7.42 -8.41
CA ALA A 35 7.27 8.08 -7.85
C ALA A 35 7.39 9.60 -7.95
N LYS A 36 7.30 10.15 -9.17
CA LYS A 36 7.04 11.58 -9.32
C LYS A 36 5.63 11.83 -8.80
N GLU A 37 5.49 12.65 -7.75
CA GLU A 37 4.19 13.00 -7.19
C GLU A 37 3.26 13.61 -8.26
N ALA A 38 1.95 13.37 -8.13
CA ALA A 38 0.99 14.00 -9.01
C ALA A 38 1.00 15.53 -8.82
N VAL A 39 0.92 16.25 -9.92
CA VAL A 39 0.90 17.72 -9.91
C VAL A 39 -0.54 18.21 -9.84
N ILE A 40 -0.84 19.00 -8.81
CA ILE A 40 -2.15 19.66 -8.65
C ILE A 40 -2.04 21.10 -9.12
N THR A 41 -2.97 21.52 -10.00
CA THR A 41 -3.09 22.90 -10.47
C THR A 41 -4.54 23.35 -10.26
N GLU A 42 -4.72 24.55 -9.74
CA GLU A 42 -6.04 25.19 -9.58
C GLU A 42 -6.14 26.44 -10.42
N THR A 43 -7.21 26.53 -11.21
CA THR A 43 -7.50 27.68 -12.06
C THR A 43 -9.01 27.91 -12.12
N ALA A 44 -9.45 29.15 -11.83
CA ALA A 44 -10.80 29.63 -12.08
C ALA A 44 -11.94 28.62 -11.79
N GLY A 45 -11.92 27.97 -10.63
CA GLY A 45 -12.99 27.05 -10.22
C GLY A 45 -12.79 25.59 -10.69
N THR A 46 -11.65 25.26 -11.27
CA THR A 46 -11.30 23.90 -11.69
C THR A 46 -10.02 23.43 -10.99
N VAL A 47 -10.03 22.20 -10.49
CA VAL A 47 -8.85 21.48 -10.03
C VAL A 47 -8.44 20.49 -11.11
N ARG A 48 -7.19 20.55 -11.50
CA ARG A 48 -6.55 19.61 -12.42
C ARG A 48 -5.45 18.86 -11.69
N ILE A 49 -5.48 17.54 -11.77
CA ILE A 49 -4.46 16.65 -11.21
C ILE A 49 -3.85 15.87 -12.37
N ALA A 50 -2.53 16.01 -12.54
CA ALA A 50 -1.78 15.28 -13.56
C ALA A 50 -0.81 14.30 -12.88
N ALA A 51 -0.90 13.04 -13.23
CA ALA A 51 -0.05 11.95 -12.78
C ALA A 51 0.69 11.35 -13.99
N ASP A 52 1.94 10.94 -13.76
CA ASP A 52 2.76 10.25 -14.77
C ASP A 52 3.55 9.15 -14.06
N SER A 53 2.98 7.97 -14.04
CA SER A 53 3.53 6.83 -13.28
C SER A 53 2.98 5.50 -13.78
N PRO A 54 3.58 4.38 -13.35
CA PRO A 54 3.01 3.05 -13.57
C PRO A 54 1.60 2.85 -13.00
N ARG A 55 1.22 3.61 -11.97
CA ARG A 55 -0.10 3.58 -11.32
C ARG A 55 -0.71 4.98 -11.22
N PRO A 56 -1.10 5.61 -12.35
CA PRO A 56 -1.49 7.01 -12.31
C PRO A 56 -2.80 7.23 -11.54
N LEU A 57 -3.73 6.26 -11.51
CA LEU A 57 -4.95 6.35 -10.71
C LEU A 57 -4.61 6.40 -9.21
N GLU A 58 -3.75 5.53 -8.73
CA GLU A 58 -3.29 5.53 -7.33
C GLU A 58 -2.65 6.87 -6.95
N GLN A 59 -1.81 7.44 -7.84
CA GLN A 59 -1.22 8.76 -7.61
C GLN A 59 -2.24 9.88 -7.51
N VAL A 60 -3.27 9.88 -8.37
CA VAL A 60 -4.36 10.87 -8.29
C VAL A 60 -5.13 10.70 -6.97
N LEU A 61 -5.40 9.46 -6.53
CA LEU A 61 -6.02 9.20 -5.23
C LEU A 61 -5.19 9.72 -4.06
N ASN A 62 -3.85 9.54 -4.10
CA ASN A 62 -2.94 10.07 -3.09
C ASN A 62 -2.97 11.61 -3.06
N ALA A 63 -3.03 12.26 -4.21
CA ALA A 63 -3.14 13.72 -4.33
C ALA A 63 -4.47 14.24 -3.76
N LEU A 64 -5.59 13.59 -4.07
CA LEU A 64 -6.91 13.92 -3.51
C LEU A 64 -6.94 13.75 -2.00
N GLN A 65 -6.36 12.68 -1.50
CA GLN A 65 -6.26 12.40 -0.07
C GLN A 65 -5.41 13.45 0.65
N SER A 66 -4.24 13.79 0.12
CA SER A 66 -3.37 14.82 0.69
C SER A 66 -4.04 16.20 0.71
N LYS A 67 -4.82 16.52 -0.33
CA LYS A 67 -5.46 17.82 -0.47
C LYS A 67 -6.75 17.97 0.34
N TYR A 68 -7.60 16.94 0.35
CA TYR A 68 -8.95 17.01 0.92
C TYR A 68 -9.14 16.15 2.17
N GLY A 69 -8.16 15.33 2.54
CA GLY A 69 -8.27 14.41 3.67
C GLY A 69 -9.24 13.24 3.43
N TRP A 70 -9.60 12.97 2.18
CA TRP A 70 -10.49 11.86 1.83
C TRP A 70 -9.85 10.52 2.15
N ILE A 71 -10.63 9.58 2.66
CA ILE A 71 -10.16 8.22 2.95
C ILE A 71 -10.61 7.30 1.84
N VAL A 72 -9.72 7.06 0.90
CA VAL A 72 -9.99 6.19 -0.24
C VAL A 72 -8.99 5.06 -0.23
N ASN A 73 -9.45 3.83 -0.12
CA ASN A 73 -8.62 2.65 -0.27
C ASN A 73 -8.46 2.29 -1.75
N TYR A 74 -7.39 1.57 -2.08
CA TYR A 74 -7.10 1.20 -3.46
C TYR A 74 -6.57 -0.24 -3.55
N GLU A 75 -7.02 -0.96 -4.57
CA GLU A 75 -6.65 -2.33 -4.84
C GLU A 75 -6.37 -2.52 -6.34
N ASP A 76 -5.14 -2.89 -6.67
CA ASP A 76 -4.75 -3.22 -8.05
C ASP A 76 -5.49 -4.45 -8.57
N PRO A 77 -5.83 -4.51 -9.87
CA PRO A 77 -6.08 -5.78 -10.54
C PRO A 77 -4.76 -6.55 -10.71
N GLN A 78 -4.82 -7.81 -11.16
CA GLN A 78 -3.61 -8.53 -11.55
C GLN A 78 -3.14 -8.07 -12.94
N TYR A 79 -1.98 -7.46 -12.99
CA TYR A 79 -1.31 -7.10 -14.25
C TYR A 79 -0.45 -8.28 -14.71
N VAL A 80 -1.06 -9.25 -15.39
CA VAL A 80 -0.38 -10.50 -15.82
C VAL A 80 -0.10 -10.56 -17.31
N SER A 81 -0.78 -9.74 -18.09
CA SER A 81 -0.58 -9.65 -19.54
C SER A 81 0.61 -8.78 -19.89
N ALA A 82 1.32 -9.13 -20.96
CA ALA A 82 2.40 -8.31 -21.52
C ALA A 82 1.92 -6.91 -21.97
N VAL A 83 0.61 -6.71 -22.16
CA VAL A 83 0.03 -5.39 -22.50
C VAL A 83 -0.05 -4.49 -21.27
N ASP A 84 -0.25 -5.10 -20.08
CA ASP A 84 -0.43 -4.38 -18.84
C ASP A 84 0.87 -4.09 -18.08
N VAL A 85 2.01 -4.60 -18.58
CA VAL A 85 3.30 -4.46 -17.91
C VAL A 85 4.39 -3.94 -18.83
N ILE A 86 5.33 -3.19 -18.26
CA ILE A 86 6.56 -2.76 -18.91
C ILE A 86 7.77 -3.12 -18.05
N LYS A 87 8.92 -3.28 -18.70
CA LYS A 87 10.21 -3.41 -18.00
C LYS A 87 10.67 -2.03 -17.54
N ALA A 88 10.77 -1.83 -16.22
CA ALA A 88 11.33 -0.61 -15.64
C ALA A 88 12.86 -0.66 -15.57
N SER A 89 13.44 -1.86 -15.46
CA SER A 89 14.89 -2.14 -15.52
C SER A 89 15.13 -3.55 -16.07
N SER A 90 16.41 -4.02 -16.08
CA SER A 90 16.73 -5.39 -16.48
C SER A 90 15.92 -6.44 -15.71
N ASP A 91 15.67 -6.20 -14.44
CA ASP A 91 15.15 -7.18 -13.49
C ASP A 91 13.88 -6.70 -12.76
N SER A 92 13.15 -5.72 -13.32
CA SER A 92 11.95 -5.18 -12.69
C SER A 92 10.84 -4.94 -13.70
N GLN A 93 9.65 -5.48 -13.41
CA GLN A 93 8.42 -5.25 -14.15
C GLN A 93 7.48 -4.38 -13.33
N VAL A 94 6.83 -3.42 -14.00
CA VAL A 94 5.82 -2.55 -13.38
C VAL A 94 4.60 -2.48 -14.30
N PRO A 95 3.42 -2.09 -13.78
CA PRO A 95 2.27 -1.82 -14.63
C PRO A 95 2.61 -0.80 -15.73
N SER A 96 2.01 -0.96 -16.91
CA SER A 96 2.27 -0.15 -18.09
C SER A 96 1.57 1.22 -18.07
N GLY A 97 1.14 1.70 -16.90
CA GLY A 97 0.55 3.02 -16.76
C GLY A 97 1.50 4.13 -17.19
N GLY A 98 0.93 5.27 -17.54
CA GLY A 98 1.64 6.45 -18.01
C GLY A 98 0.94 7.72 -17.56
N SER A 99 0.91 8.71 -18.46
CA SER A 99 0.28 9.99 -18.15
C SER A 99 -1.24 9.86 -18.05
N PHE A 100 -1.80 10.43 -17.00
CA PHE A 100 -3.23 10.56 -16.77
C PHE A 100 -3.54 11.93 -16.18
N THR A 101 -4.58 12.57 -16.69
CA THR A 101 -5.03 13.86 -16.17
C THR A 101 -6.51 13.77 -15.82
N PHE A 102 -6.85 14.28 -14.64
CA PHE A 102 -8.21 14.35 -14.13
C PHE A 102 -8.55 15.79 -13.76
N GLU A 103 -9.74 16.25 -14.15
CA GLU A 103 -10.25 17.60 -13.89
C GLU A 103 -11.62 17.54 -13.27
N PHE A 104 -11.88 18.39 -12.28
CA PHE A 104 -13.17 18.54 -11.63
C PHE A 104 -13.37 19.95 -11.07
N SER A 105 -14.63 20.30 -10.72
CA SER A 105 -14.94 21.60 -10.13
C SER A 105 -14.40 21.71 -8.71
N SER A 106 -13.74 22.83 -8.40
CA SER A 106 -13.24 23.15 -7.05
C SER A 106 -14.32 23.65 -6.10
N ALA A 107 -15.50 24.03 -6.60
CA ALA A 107 -16.60 24.55 -5.80
C ALA A 107 -17.23 23.42 -4.98
N ALA A 108 -16.83 23.27 -3.71
CA ALA A 108 -17.33 22.29 -2.75
C ALA A 108 -17.39 20.86 -3.35
N PRO A 109 -16.26 20.22 -3.63
CA PRO A 109 -16.23 18.94 -4.30
C PRO A 109 -16.88 17.85 -3.42
N ASP A 110 -17.89 17.20 -3.96
CA ASP A 110 -18.49 15.99 -3.37
C ASP A 110 -17.56 14.81 -3.59
N GLU A 111 -17.10 14.16 -2.50
CA GLU A 111 -16.14 13.07 -2.54
C GLU A 111 -16.64 11.93 -3.44
N GLY A 112 -17.83 11.40 -3.19
CA GLY A 112 -18.35 10.24 -3.91
C GLY A 112 -18.58 10.52 -5.40
N LYS A 113 -19.10 11.71 -5.74
CA LYS A 113 -19.29 12.13 -7.12
C LYS A 113 -17.96 12.30 -7.85
N THR A 114 -17.00 12.96 -7.20
CA THR A 114 -15.66 13.19 -7.78
C THR A 114 -14.90 11.88 -8.00
N LEU A 115 -14.94 10.97 -7.03
CA LEU A 115 -14.30 9.66 -7.16
C LEU A 115 -14.94 8.80 -8.25
N ARG A 116 -16.28 8.84 -8.39
CA ARG A 116 -16.96 8.15 -9.49
C ARG A 116 -16.53 8.69 -10.84
N GLN A 117 -16.52 10.02 -10.99
CA GLN A 117 -16.05 10.67 -12.21
C GLN A 117 -14.57 10.32 -12.52
N LEU A 118 -13.72 10.26 -11.49
CA LEU A 118 -12.31 9.86 -11.63
C LEU A 118 -12.21 8.45 -12.20
N VAL A 119 -12.88 7.47 -11.57
CA VAL A 119 -12.85 6.06 -11.99
C VAL A 119 -13.42 5.90 -13.40
N ASP A 120 -14.55 6.55 -13.72
CA ASP A 120 -15.16 6.51 -15.05
C ASP A 120 -14.22 7.13 -16.13
N THR A 121 -13.49 8.18 -15.77
CA THR A 121 -12.52 8.82 -16.67
C THR A 121 -11.31 7.94 -16.89
N TYR A 122 -10.81 7.31 -15.80
CA TYR A 122 -9.68 6.40 -15.88
C TYR A 122 -10.00 5.18 -16.76
N ASN A 123 -11.15 4.56 -16.56
CA ASN A 123 -11.57 3.38 -17.32
C ASN A 123 -11.76 3.64 -18.82
N LYS A 124 -11.90 4.92 -19.25
CA LYS A 124 -11.91 5.33 -20.65
C LYS A 124 -10.53 5.65 -21.21
N SER A 125 -9.51 5.69 -20.36
CA SER A 125 -8.14 5.96 -20.78
C SER A 125 -7.50 4.69 -21.37
N LYS A 126 -6.25 4.83 -21.84
CA LYS A 126 -5.45 3.68 -22.29
C LYS A 126 -4.58 3.08 -21.19
N ASN A 127 -4.74 3.55 -19.94
CA ASN A 127 -3.98 3.02 -18.83
C ASN A 127 -4.46 1.61 -18.45
N PRO A 128 -3.58 0.77 -17.88
CA PRO A 128 -3.90 -0.61 -17.59
C PRO A 128 -4.87 -0.74 -16.40
N GLY A 129 -5.63 -1.82 -16.42
CA GLY A 129 -6.60 -2.13 -15.38
C GLY A 129 -7.95 -1.43 -15.58
N HIS A 130 -8.99 -2.06 -15.02
CA HIS A 130 -10.33 -1.51 -14.96
C HIS A 130 -10.80 -1.52 -13.51
N PHE A 131 -11.45 -0.46 -13.06
CA PHE A 131 -11.74 -0.24 -11.65
C PHE A 131 -13.22 0.05 -11.40
N GLU A 132 -13.65 -0.27 -10.19
CA GLU A 132 -14.96 0.09 -9.65
C GLU A 132 -14.82 0.90 -8.37
N LEU A 133 -15.73 1.85 -8.17
CA LEU A 133 -15.88 2.58 -6.91
C LEU A 133 -16.92 1.85 -6.04
N ARG A 134 -16.52 1.45 -4.84
CA ARG A 134 -17.38 0.79 -3.85
C ARG A 134 -17.39 1.56 -2.54
N HIS A 135 -18.55 1.61 -1.89
CA HIS A 135 -18.68 2.19 -0.56
C HIS A 135 -18.21 1.21 0.51
N THR A 136 -17.59 1.74 1.57
CA THR A 136 -17.33 0.98 2.79
C THR A 136 -18.49 1.11 3.76
N ALA A 137 -18.62 0.16 4.69
CA ALA A 137 -19.69 0.20 5.69
C ALA A 137 -19.57 1.38 6.66
N ASP A 138 -18.38 1.95 6.82
CA ASP A 138 -18.04 3.11 7.66
C ASP A 138 -18.08 4.44 6.91
N GLY A 139 -18.62 4.45 5.68
CA GLY A 139 -18.84 5.66 4.87
C GLY A 139 -17.65 6.11 4.02
N GLY A 140 -16.55 5.36 3.99
CA GLY A 140 -15.42 5.61 3.09
C GLY A 140 -15.60 4.98 1.70
N PHE A 141 -14.54 4.98 0.92
CA PHE A 141 -14.54 4.46 -0.44
C PHE A 141 -13.39 3.48 -0.69
N ASN A 142 -13.67 2.50 -1.56
CA ASN A 142 -12.67 1.62 -2.14
C ASN A 142 -12.69 1.76 -3.67
N VAL A 143 -11.54 2.00 -4.26
CA VAL A 143 -11.32 1.88 -5.71
C VAL A 143 -10.70 0.51 -5.94
N VAL A 144 -11.42 -0.39 -6.58
CA VAL A 144 -11.12 -1.81 -6.67
C VAL A 144 -10.88 -2.21 -8.11
N GLY A 145 -9.73 -2.79 -8.38
CA GLY A 145 -9.42 -3.37 -9.68
C GLY A 145 -10.25 -4.62 -9.93
N THR A 146 -11.06 -4.60 -11.00
CA THR A 146 -12.01 -5.67 -11.35
C THR A 146 -11.69 -6.36 -12.66
N ALA A 147 -10.81 -5.78 -13.49
CA ALA A 147 -10.37 -6.42 -14.73
C ALA A 147 -8.96 -5.95 -15.13
N GLY A 148 -8.27 -6.80 -15.87
CA GLY A 148 -7.03 -6.53 -16.59
C GLY A 148 -7.18 -6.93 -18.05
N HIS A 149 -6.07 -6.98 -18.79
CA HIS A 149 -6.09 -7.46 -20.16
C HIS A 149 -5.60 -8.91 -20.28
N SER A 150 -6.13 -9.63 -21.26
CA SER A 150 -5.53 -10.88 -21.74
C SER A 150 -4.30 -10.57 -22.60
N ASP A 151 -3.52 -11.60 -22.97
CA ASP A 151 -2.40 -11.44 -23.90
C ASP A 151 -2.84 -10.98 -25.31
N LYS A 152 -4.12 -11.06 -25.62
CA LYS A 152 -4.72 -10.52 -26.86
C LYS A 152 -5.21 -9.07 -26.71
N GLY A 153 -5.06 -8.46 -25.54
CA GLY A 153 -5.54 -7.11 -25.25
C GLY A 153 -7.04 -7.00 -24.98
N GLU A 154 -7.74 -8.13 -24.77
CA GLU A 154 -9.15 -8.14 -24.39
C GLU A 154 -9.30 -7.91 -22.88
N ILE A 155 -10.33 -7.17 -22.47
CA ILE A 155 -10.64 -6.99 -21.05
C ILE A 155 -11.13 -8.32 -20.47
N VAL A 156 -10.51 -8.75 -19.37
CA VAL A 156 -10.84 -9.98 -18.65
C VAL A 156 -11.17 -9.63 -17.20
N GLU A 157 -12.38 -9.96 -16.79
CA GLU A 157 -12.81 -9.80 -15.40
C GLU A 157 -11.96 -10.63 -14.44
N GLN A 158 -11.67 -10.05 -13.28
CA GLN A 158 -10.86 -10.64 -12.24
C GLN A 158 -11.57 -10.49 -10.89
N GLN A 159 -11.46 -11.51 -10.06
CA GLN A 159 -11.90 -11.39 -8.67
C GLN A 159 -10.83 -10.65 -7.87
N ALA A 160 -11.20 -9.53 -7.27
CA ALA A 160 -10.32 -8.81 -6.37
C ALA A 160 -9.98 -9.67 -5.13
N PRO A 161 -8.71 -9.76 -4.71
CA PRO A 161 -8.31 -10.63 -3.60
C PRO A 161 -9.08 -10.38 -2.30
N PHE A 162 -9.39 -9.12 -1.98
CA PHE A 162 -10.11 -8.80 -0.75
C PHE A 162 -11.65 -8.95 -0.85
N ASP A 163 -12.18 -9.41 -1.99
CA ASP A 163 -13.58 -9.86 -2.11
C ASP A 163 -13.77 -11.30 -1.63
N LEU A 164 -12.69 -12.03 -1.37
CA LEU A 164 -12.79 -13.41 -0.86
C LEU A 164 -13.49 -13.43 0.49
N ALA A 165 -14.46 -14.35 0.60
CA ALA A 165 -15.22 -14.57 1.82
C ALA A 165 -14.41 -15.44 2.78
N LEU A 166 -13.95 -14.87 3.88
CA LEU A 166 -13.14 -15.55 4.88
C LEU A 166 -13.98 -16.08 6.04
N THR A 167 -13.56 -17.20 6.61
CA THR A 167 -14.06 -17.69 7.89
C THR A 167 -12.93 -17.63 8.90
N LEU A 168 -13.00 -16.66 9.83
CA LEU A 168 -12.03 -16.47 10.88
C LEU A 168 -12.68 -16.69 12.25
N SER A 169 -12.00 -17.46 13.11
CA SER A 169 -12.42 -17.57 14.50
C SER A 169 -12.36 -16.22 15.21
N ASN A 170 -13.35 -15.92 16.05
CA ASN A 170 -13.31 -14.72 16.89
C ASN A 170 -12.19 -14.86 17.92
N LYS A 171 -11.22 -13.99 17.85
CA LYS A 171 -10.06 -13.97 18.73
C LYS A 171 -9.64 -12.54 19.01
N GLU A 172 -9.39 -12.24 20.29
CA GLU A 172 -8.80 -10.97 20.68
C GLU A 172 -7.29 -11.03 20.48
N GLN A 173 -6.78 -10.13 19.66
CA GLN A 173 -5.36 -10.04 19.31
C GLN A 173 -5.02 -8.61 18.88
N THR A 174 -3.74 -8.32 18.65
CA THR A 174 -3.33 -7.02 18.12
C THR A 174 -3.87 -6.83 16.70
N ILE A 175 -4.02 -5.58 16.27
CA ILE A 175 -4.46 -5.30 14.91
C ILE A 175 -3.42 -5.80 13.90
N ASP A 176 -2.12 -5.74 14.22
CA ASP A 176 -1.06 -6.30 13.36
C ASP A 176 -1.23 -7.81 13.14
N GLU A 177 -1.46 -8.57 14.20
CA GLU A 177 -1.76 -10.02 14.11
C GLU A 177 -3.05 -10.29 13.33
N THR A 178 -4.07 -9.44 13.50
CA THR A 178 -5.35 -9.58 12.79
C THR A 178 -5.17 -9.36 11.30
N VAL A 179 -4.50 -8.29 10.88
CA VAL A 179 -4.22 -7.98 9.47
C VAL A 179 -3.35 -9.06 8.84
N THR A 180 -2.31 -9.50 9.54
CA THR A 180 -1.45 -10.61 9.07
C THR A 180 -2.26 -11.89 8.85
N ARG A 181 -3.19 -12.21 9.76
CA ARG A 181 -4.07 -13.37 9.61
C ARG A 181 -5.04 -13.24 8.45
N ILE A 182 -5.60 -12.04 8.20
CA ILE A 182 -6.43 -11.77 7.03
C ILE A 182 -5.61 -12.00 5.75
N CYS A 183 -4.41 -11.42 5.64
CA CYS A 183 -3.53 -11.60 4.49
C CYS A 183 -3.18 -13.08 4.24
N ALA A 184 -2.85 -13.82 5.29
CA ALA A 184 -2.53 -15.24 5.21
C ALA A 184 -3.71 -16.08 4.71
N GLU A 185 -4.93 -15.79 5.18
CA GLU A 185 -6.12 -16.51 4.77
C GLU A 185 -6.53 -16.16 3.32
N VAL A 186 -6.39 -14.90 2.90
CA VAL A 186 -6.56 -14.51 1.50
C VAL A 186 -5.54 -15.24 0.62
N SER A 187 -4.27 -15.26 1.02
CA SER A 187 -3.21 -15.97 0.27
C SER A 187 -3.51 -17.47 0.13
N ARG A 188 -4.05 -18.09 1.18
CA ARG A 188 -4.41 -19.53 1.18
C ARG A 188 -5.56 -19.83 0.22
N GLN A 189 -6.52 -18.92 0.05
CA GLN A 189 -7.70 -19.11 -0.79
C GLN A 189 -7.51 -18.60 -2.21
N SER A 190 -6.74 -17.53 -2.40
CA SER A 190 -6.37 -17.02 -3.72
C SER A 190 -5.14 -17.76 -4.27
N ARG A 191 -4.87 -17.60 -5.55
CA ARG A 191 -3.62 -18.09 -6.16
C ARG A 191 -2.47 -17.09 -6.04
N SER A 192 -2.69 -15.97 -5.35
CA SER A 192 -1.72 -14.90 -5.18
C SER A 192 -1.37 -14.73 -3.71
N ASN A 193 -0.10 -14.57 -3.41
CA ASN A 193 0.35 -14.28 -2.07
C ASN A 193 0.08 -12.80 -1.72
N VAL A 194 -0.44 -12.54 -0.53
CA VAL A 194 -0.71 -11.20 0.01
C VAL A 194 0.17 -10.97 1.23
N VAL A 195 1.03 -9.96 1.15
CA VAL A 195 2.03 -9.65 2.19
C VAL A 195 1.76 -8.27 2.77
N LEU A 196 1.72 -8.16 4.11
CA LEU A 196 1.74 -6.85 4.77
C LEU A 196 3.16 -6.27 4.64
N ALA A 197 3.31 -5.21 3.84
CA ALA A 197 4.61 -4.63 3.51
C ALA A 197 4.91 -3.38 4.36
N ILE A 198 4.14 -2.32 4.20
CA ILE A 198 4.30 -1.07 4.94
C ILE A 198 3.16 -0.93 5.94
N SER A 199 3.47 -0.60 7.19
CA SER A 199 2.43 -0.38 8.19
C SER A 199 2.90 0.55 9.32
N PRO A 200 1.98 1.31 9.95
CA PRO A 200 2.25 2.10 11.14
C PRO A 200 2.34 1.17 12.37
N ARG A 201 3.36 0.31 12.40
CA ARG A 201 3.50 -0.81 13.35
C ARG A 201 3.18 -0.45 14.79
N LYS A 202 3.69 0.69 15.29
CA LYS A 202 3.43 1.11 16.68
C LYS A 202 1.94 1.17 16.99
N ILE A 203 1.13 1.75 16.09
CA ILE A 203 -0.32 1.86 16.27
C ILE A 203 -0.97 0.49 16.20
N LEU A 204 -0.59 -0.35 15.24
CA LEU A 204 -1.18 -1.68 15.06
C LEU A 204 -0.87 -2.62 16.23
N PHE A 205 0.32 -2.54 16.83
CA PHE A 205 0.70 -3.36 17.99
C PHE A 205 0.08 -2.86 19.30
N GLN A 206 -0.18 -1.54 19.43
CA GLN A 206 -0.75 -0.98 20.65
C GLN A 206 -2.27 -1.16 20.75
N ASN A 207 -2.96 -1.42 19.66
CA ASN A 207 -4.40 -1.58 19.63
C ASN A 207 -4.77 -3.05 19.45
N ARG A 208 -5.81 -3.48 20.13
CA ARG A 208 -6.33 -4.85 20.09
C ARG A 208 -7.76 -4.84 19.61
N VAL A 209 -8.16 -5.92 18.96
CA VAL A 209 -9.52 -6.12 18.48
C VAL A 209 -9.92 -7.57 18.63
N ALA A 210 -11.14 -7.81 19.05
CA ALA A 210 -11.77 -9.13 18.98
C ALA A 210 -12.50 -9.22 17.63
N LEU A 211 -11.91 -9.92 16.67
CA LEU A 211 -12.44 -10.00 15.33
C LEU A 211 -12.47 -11.44 14.81
N GLY A 212 -13.62 -11.80 14.26
CA GLY A 212 -13.88 -13.03 13.53
C GLY A 212 -15.08 -12.85 12.63
N GLY A 213 -15.40 -13.86 11.87
CA GLY A 213 -16.55 -13.87 10.97
C GLY A 213 -16.68 -15.18 10.25
N ASN A 214 -17.90 -15.48 9.79
CA ASN A 214 -18.18 -16.64 8.97
C ASN A 214 -18.61 -16.18 7.57
N LYS A 215 -17.79 -16.45 6.57
CA LYS A 215 -17.99 -16.02 5.18
C LYS A 215 -18.14 -14.50 5.04
N VAL A 216 -17.26 -13.74 5.70
CA VAL A 216 -17.19 -12.28 5.62
C VAL A 216 -16.11 -11.88 4.64
N ALA A 217 -16.36 -10.92 3.78
CA ALA A 217 -15.34 -10.42 2.84
C ALA A 217 -14.08 -9.94 3.56
N ALA A 218 -12.90 -10.28 3.04
CA ALA A 218 -11.63 -9.89 3.63
C ALA A 218 -11.51 -8.37 3.79
N ARG A 219 -12.02 -7.61 2.81
CA ARG A 219 -12.08 -6.14 2.83
C ARG A 219 -12.86 -5.61 4.03
N GLU A 220 -14.00 -6.23 4.36
CA GLU A 220 -14.83 -5.84 5.50
C GLU A 220 -14.11 -6.13 6.83
N LEU A 221 -13.46 -7.30 6.93
CA LEU A 221 -12.66 -7.66 8.12
C LEU A 221 -11.47 -6.69 8.30
N LEU A 222 -10.80 -6.33 7.20
CA LEU A 222 -9.71 -5.36 7.23
C LEU A 222 -10.21 -3.98 7.70
N SER A 223 -11.29 -3.45 7.09
CA SER A 223 -11.87 -2.16 7.49
C SER A 223 -12.29 -2.14 8.96
N LYS A 224 -12.95 -3.19 9.44
CA LYS A 224 -13.31 -3.32 10.87
C LYS A 224 -12.09 -3.35 11.79
N SER A 225 -11.03 -4.06 11.39
CA SER A 225 -9.81 -4.13 12.22
C SER A 225 -9.10 -2.78 12.28
N LEU A 226 -8.98 -2.08 11.15
CA LEU A 226 -8.34 -0.77 11.09
C LEU A 226 -9.16 0.32 11.79
N GLY A 227 -10.49 0.25 11.74
CA GLY A 227 -11.39 1.15 12.47
C GLY A 227 -11.18 1.13 13.99
N ALA A 228 -10.71 0.02 14.55
CA ALA A 228 -10.40 -0.09 15.97
C ALA A 228 -9.13 0.66 16.41
N THR A 229 -8.35 1.22 15.50
CA THR A 229 -7.14 2.02 15.84
C THR A 229 -7.44 3.41 16.34
N HIS A 230 -8.69 3.88 16.25
CA HIS A 230 -9.08 5.28 16.50
C HIS A 230 -8.33 6.30 15.62
N GLY A 231 -7.48 5.83 14.71
CA GLY A 231 -6.77 6.61 13.71
C GLY A 231 -7.37 6.44 12.33
N LYS A 232 -7.26 7.47 11.52
CA LYS A 232 -7.66 7.34 10.12
C LYS A 232 -6.56 6.62 9.37
N ILE A 233 -6.77 5.34 9.06
CA ILE A 233 -5.84 4.52 8.27
C ILE A 233 -6.52 4.20 6.94
N TYR A 234 -5.81 4.43 5.84
CA TYR A 234 -6.16 3.93 4.52
C TYR A 234 -5.16 2.87 4.06
N TRP A 235 -5.53 2.09 3.06
CA TRP A 235 -4.67 1.05 2.55
C TRP A 235 -4.55 1.06 1.02
N ARG A 236 -3.43 0.51 0.56
CA ARG A 236 -3.11 0.25 -0.83
C ARG A 236 -2.72 -1.21 -0.97
N LEU A 237 -3.44 -1.97 -1.78
CA LEU A 237 -3.09 -3.34 -2.15
C LEU A 237 -2.51 -3.30 -3.56
N LEU A 238 -1.20 -3.37 -3.66
CA LEU A 238 -0.47 -3.21 -4.90
C LEU A 238 0.00 -4.56 -5.43
N PHE A 239 -0.33 -4.87 -6.68
CA PHE A 239 0.14 -6.08 -7.35
C PHE A 239 1.52 -5.84 -7.97
N ASP A 240 2.47 -6.68 -7.64
CA ASP A 240 3.78 -6.71 -8.28
C ASP A 240 3.79 -7.73 -9.43
N PRO A 241 3.91 -7.26 -10.69
CA PRO A 241 3.89 -8.16 -11.85
C PRO A 241 5.06 -9.15 -11.90
N GLU A 242 6.21 -8.79 -11.32
CA GLU A 242 7.41 -9.63 -11.32
C GLU A 242 7.27 -10.80 -10.35
N SER A 243 7.02 -10.52 -9.07
CA SER A 243 6.86 -11.55 -8.05
C SER A 243 5.48 -12.21 -8.07
N LYS A 244 4.50 -11.63 -8.78
CA LYS A 244 3.07 -12.02 -8.80
C LYS A 244 2.43 -12.04 -7.42
N ASN A 245 2.92 -11.19 -6.52
CA ASN A 245 2.43 -11.02 -5.17
C ASN A 245 1.65 -9.70 -5.03
N TYR A 246 0.77 -9.66 -4.04
CA TYR A 246 0.18 -8.42 -3.58
C TYR A 246 0.88 -7.91 -2.33
N TYR A 247 1.11 -6.62 -2.27
CA TYR A 247 1.70 -5.93 -1.13
C TYR A 247 0.67 -4.98 -0.51
N LEU A 248 0.25 -5.30 0.71
CA LEU A 248 -0.65 -4.45 1.49
C LEU A 248 0.17 -3.37 2.21
N ASN A 249 -0.08 -2.12 1.88
CA ASN A 249 0.50 -0.94 2.50
C ASN A 249 -0.58 -0.20 3.29
N LEU A 250 -0.33 0.07 4.56
CA LEU A 250 -1.20 0.79 5.47
C LEU A 250 -0.59 2.16 5.78
N HIS A 251 -1.35 3.21 5.62
CA HIS A 251 -0.89 4.58 5.78
C HIS A 251 -1.80 5.35 6.74
N LEU A 252 -1.20 6.26 7.50
CA LEU A 252 -1.96 7.22 8.31
C LEU A 252 -2.39 8.38 7.43
N VAL A 253 -3.63 8.83 7.59
CA VAL A 253 -4.05 10.12 7.07
C VAL A 253 -3.43 11.18 7.98
N HIS A 254 -2.48 11.94 7.46
CA HIS A 254 -1.96 13.09 8.17
C HIS A 254 -3.08 14.13 8.25
N GLY A 255 -3.45 14.52 9.47
CA GLY A 255 -4.51 15.48 9.69
C GLY A 255 -4.20 16.82 9.01
N VAL A 256 -5.20 17.36 8.33
CA VAL A 256 -5.27 18.76 7.89
C VAL A 256 -5.45 19.62 9.12
#